data_b914761e00be41f558adedb4596c1877
#
_entry.id   b914761e00be41f558adedb4596c1877
#
_cell.length_a   1.000
_cell.length_b   1.000
_cell.length_c   1.000
_cell.angle_alpha   90.00
_cell.angle_beta   90.00
_cell.angle_gamma   90.00
#
_symmetry.space_group_name_H-M   'P 1'
#
loop_
_entity.id
_entity.type
_entity.pdbx_description
1 polymer ?
#
loop_
_entity_poly.entity_id
_entity_poly.type
_entity_poly.pdbx_seq_one_letter_code
_entity_poly.pdbx_strand_id
1 'polypeptide(L)'
;MILRLLFLIFPLNLTKTDEENWENIPEHQLLLGQKALVTRKMDGCSATYILTAGGEFYCCGRRFTYKNDCFNRYTKVGHEIVRPALEKWVKKYNETIIVRGEITGHGVNGNKVNKDSKGPLKFNLFKTIHPSKDNTIWKWGLYGTQGHFLWCTEVLGLELETVPILGEMTITKDFLLQFQQAPKEDGEGVVIEFEDGTHYKAKSMDYYSNI
;
A
#
# COMPACT_ATOMS: atom_id res chain seq x y z
N MET A 1 -1.28 -3.77 -38.36
CA MET A 1 -0.34 -3.23 -37.34
C MET A 1 -0.81 -3.77 -35.98
N ILE A 2 -0.22 -4.89 -35.54
CA ILE A 2 -0.67 -5.62 -34.35
C ILE A 2 -0.15 -4.87 -33.14
N LEU A 3 -1.09 -4.32 -32.34
CA LEU A 3 -0.80 -3.79 -31.01
C LEU A 3 -0.30 -4.96 -30.15
N ARG A 4 1.00 -5.11 -30.02
CA ARG A 4 1.59 -5.96 -29.00
C ARG A 4 1.31 -5.32 -27.65
N LEU A 5 0.20 -5.71 -27.03
CA LEU A 5 -0.06 -5.52 -25.60
C LEU A 5 0.99 -6.35 -24.84
N LEU A 6 2.12 -5.73 -24.56
CA LEU A 6 3.08 -6.30 -23.61
C LEU A 6 2.54 -6.06 -22.19
N PHE A 7 1.59 -6.92 -21.79
CA PHE A 7 1.28 -7.13 -20.38
C PHE A 7 2.44 -7.95 -19.80
N LEU A 8 3.40 -7.25 -19.22
CA LEU A 8 4.39 -7.93 -18.41
C LEU A 8 3.66 -8.42 -17.16
N ILE A 9 3.64 -9.73 -16.98
CA ILE A 9 3.32 -10.39 -15.69
C ILE A 9 4.15 -9.66 -14.62
N PHE A 10 3.55 -9.45 -13.44
CA PHE A 10 4.27 -8.86 -12.31
C PHE A 10 5.64 -9.54 -12.17
N PRO A 11 6.75 -8.80 -12.25
CA PRO A 11 8.05 -9.39 -12.00
C PRO A 11 8.03 -9.94 -10.56
N LEU A 12 8.60 -11.12 -10.35
CA LEU A 12 8.74 -11.77 -9.04
C LEU A 12 7.47 -12.40 -8.43
N ASN A 13 6.49 -12.82 -9.21
CA ASN A 13 5.29 -13.53 -8.72
C ASN A 13 4.58 -12.84 -7.53
N LEU A 14 4.56 -11.54 -7.51
CA LEU A 14 3.93 -10.77 -6.43
C LEU A 14 2.41 -10.97 -6.43
N THR A 15 1.85 -11.27 -5.28
CA THR A 15 0.40 -11.34 -5.08
C THR A 15 -0.25 -9.96 -5.20
N LYS A 16 -1.52 -9.91 -5.58
CA LYS A 16 -2.33 -8.68 -5.55
C LYS A 16 -2.42 -8.12 -4.13
N THR A 17 -2.68 -6.82 -4.03
CA THR A 17 -2.75 -6.06 -2.77
C THR A 17 -4.19 -5.79 -2.32
N ASP A 18 -5.12 -6.66 -2.66
CA ASP A 18 -6.53 -6.45 -2.27
C ASP A 18 -6.78 -7.03 -0.88
N GLU A 19 -7.04 -6.16 0.07
CA GLU A 19 -7.58 -6.56 1.37
C GLU A 19 -9.04 -6.98 1.20
N GLU A 20 -9.44 -8.06 1.88
CA GLU A 20 -10.85 -8.45 1.97
C GLU A 20 -11.62 -7.47 2.86
N ASN A 21 -12.88 -7.20 2.55
CA ASN A 21 -13.73 -6.44 3.46
C ASN A 21 -14.15 -7.34 4.63
N TRP A 22 -14.02 -6.87 5.87
CA TRP A 22 -14.29 -7.65 7.06
C TRP A 22 -15.69 -8.31 7.06
N GLU A 23 -16.67 -7.68 6.45
CA GLU A 23 -18.05 -8.20 6.32
C GLU A 23 -18.15 -9.49 5.49
N ASN A 24 -17.18 -9.71 4.59
CA ASN A 24 -17.12 -10.91 3.74
C ASN A 24 -16.36 -12.06 4.42
N ILE A 25 -15.73 -11.79 5.56
CA ILE A 25 -14.94 -12.77 6.31
C ILE A 25 -15.85 -13.46 7.32
N PRO A 26 -15.92 -14.81 7.35
CA PRO A 26 -16.66 -15.53 8.37
C PRO A 26 -16.23 -15.11 9.79
N GLU A 27 -17.17 -14.91 10.69
CA GLU A 27 -16.90 -14.33 12.03
C GLU A 27 -15.81 -15.10 12.80
N HIS A 28 -15.77 -16.43 12.68
CA HIS A 28 -14.75 -17.27 13.33
C HIS A 28 -13.32 -17.08 12.78
N GLN A 29 -13.17 -16.41 11.61
CA GLN A 29 -11.89 -16.06 10.99
C GLN A 29 -11.48 -14.61 11.27
N LEU A 30 -12.40 -13.79 11.80
CA LEU A 30 -12.07 -12.46 12.29
C LEU A 30 -11.30 -12.62 13.59
N LEU A 31 -10.07 -12.15 13.63
CA LEU A 31 -9.20 -12.26 14.81
C LEU A 31 -9.64 -11.29 15.92
N LEU A 32 -10.92 -11.44 16.35
CA LEU A 32 -11.51 -10.60 17.39
C LEU A 32 -10.83 -10.82 18.73
N GLY A 33 -10.66 -9.74 19.48
CA GLY A 33 -9.93 -9.74 20.76
C GLY A 33 -8.41 -9.64 20.61
N GLN A 34 -7.86 -9.76 19.40
CA GLN A 34 -6.44 -9.60 19.14
C GLN A 34 -6.07 -8.14 18.87
N LYS A 35 -4.81 -7.80 19.12
CA LYS A 35 -4.24 -6.52 18.76
C LYS A 35 -3.84 -6.52 17.27
N ALA A 36 -4.07 -5.40 16.63
CA ALA A 36 -3.66 -5.18 15.25
C ALA A 36 -3.20 -3.74 15.05
N LEU A 37 -2.35 -3.53 14.08
CA LEU A 37 -2.02 -2.21 13.57
C LEU A 37 -3.18 -1.71 12.70
N VAL A 38 -3.65 -0.51 12.99
CA VAL A 38 -4.72 0.14 12.24
C VAL A 38 -4.16 1.34 11.50
N THR A 39 -4.37 1.38 10.20
CA THR A 39 -3.96 2.48 9.34
C THR A 39 -5.16 3.06 8.61
N ARG A 40 -5.10 4.34 8.24
CA ARG A 40 -6.13 4.95 7.43
C ARG A 40 -6.12 4.36 6.02
N LYS A 41 -7.27 3.94 5.54
CA LYS A 41 -7.44 3.56 4.14
C LYS A 41 -7.47 4.81 3.27
N MET A 42 -6.43 4.93 2.42
CA MET A 42 -6.31 6.04 1.48
C MET A 42 -7.15 5.76 0.23
N ASP A 43 -7.87 6.77 -0.25
CA ASP A 43 -8.60 6.67 -1.51
C ASP A 43 -7.72 7.16 -2.67
N GLY A 44 -7.02 6.23 -3.27
CA GLY A 44 -6.05 6.48 -4.31
C GLY A 44 -5.95 5.37 -5.34
N CYS A 45 -4.76 5.15 -5.83
CA CYS A 45 -4.42 4.06 -6.75
C CYS A 45 -3.27 3.26 -6.16
N SER A 46 -3.50 1.96 -5.92
CA SER A 46 -2.44 1.07 -5.45
C SER A 46 -1.30 0.96 -6.45
N ALA A 47 -0.09 1.15 -5.99
CA ALA A 47 1.14 1.07 -6.76
C ALA A 47 2.20 0.21 -6.08
N THR A 48 2.96 -0.50 -6.92
CA THR A 48 4.13 -1.27 -6.49
C THR A 48 5.34 -0.82 -7.30
N TYR A 49 6.42 -0.52 -6.63
CA TYR A 49 7.69 -0.17 -7.24
C TYR A 49 8.77 -1.14 -6.83
N ILE A 50 9.60 -1.51 -7.79
CA ILE A 50 10.68 -2.47 -7.60
C ILE A 50 11.95 -1.82 -8.11
N LEU A 51 13.00 -1.84 -7.29
CA LEU A 51 14.35 -1.56 -7.73
C LEU A 51 15.22 -2.77 -7.43
N THR A 52 15.75 -3.37 -8.48
CA THR A 52 16.63 -4.54 -8.34
C THR A 52 18.03 -4.10 -7.94
N ALA A 53 18.80 -5.03 -7.34
CA ALA A 53 20.22 -4.82 -7.08
C ALA A 53 21.01 -4.51 -8.37
N GLY A 54 20.54 -4.99 -9.52
CA GLY A 54 21.10 -4.69 -10.84
C GLY A 54 20.71 -3.32 -11.40
N GLY A 55 19.90 -2.53 -10.70
CA GLY A 55 19.49 -1.18 -11.10
C GLY A 55 18.27 -1.12 -12.00
N GLU A 56 17.57 -2.23 -12.29
CA GLU A 56 16.34 -2.25 -13.05
C GLU A 56 15.19 -1.70 -12.19
N PHE A 57 14.43 -0.75 -12.75
CA PHE A 57 13.32 -0.12 -12.05
C PHE A 57 11.98 -0.44 -12.72
N TYR A 58 11.00 -0.90 -11.93
CA TYR A 58 9.66 -1.25 -12.40
C TYR A 58 8.59 -0.43 -11.69
N CYS A 59 7.67 0.12 -12.50
CA CYS A 59 6.49 0.84 -12.05
C CYS A 59 5.26 -0.03 -12.32
N CYS A 60 4.57 -0.48 -11.27
CA CYS A 60 3.43 -1.37 -11.38
C CYS A 60 2.19 -0.72 -10.76
N GLY A 61 1.07 -0.81 -11.44
CA GLY A 61 -0.25 -0.61 -10.88
C GLY A 61 -0.82 -1.92 -10.36
N ARG A 62 -2.13 -1.94 -10.05
CA ARG A 62 -2.82 -3.12 -9.52
C ARG A 62 -2.77 -4.36 -10.44
N ARG A 63 -2.73 -4.15 -11.77
CA ARG A 63 -2.85 -5.22 -12.77
C ARG A 63 -1.70 -5.27 -13.76
N PHE A 64 -0.96 -4.21 -13.92
CA PHE A 64 -0.01 -4.04 -15.01
C PHE A 64 1.29 -3.43 -14.54
N THR A 65 2.37 -3.84 -15.20
CA THR A 65 3.66 -3.15 -15.17
C THR A 65 3.70 -2.17 -16.32
N TYR A 66 4.03 -0.92 -16.05
CA TYR A 66 4.15 0.13 -17.05
C TYR A 66 5.58 0.22 -17.56
N LYS A 67 5.73 0.48 -18.84
CA LYS A 67 7.05 0.83 -19.39
C LYS A 67 7.51 2.15 -18.78
N ASN A 68 8.80 2.29 -18.51
CA ASN A 68 9.36 3.48 -17.88
C ASN A 68 9.26 4.75 -18.75
N ASP A 69 9.09 4.59 -20.06
CA ASP A 69 8.86 5.67 -21.02
C ASP A 69 7.38 6.07 -21.16
N CYS A 70 6.46 5.36 -20.51
CA CYS A 70 5.05 5.75 -20.49
C CYS A 70 4.84 6.97 -19.61
N PHE A 71 4.14 7.97 -20.11
CA PHE A 71 3.79 9.16 -19.33
C PHE A 71 2.43 8.95 -18.62
N ASN A 72 2.47 8.52 -17.39
CA ASN A 72 1.29 8.35 -16.54
C ASN A 72 1.63 8.60 -15.06
N ARG A 73 0.61 8.60 -14.18
CA ARG A 73 0.79 8.88 -12.75
C ARG A 73 1.73 7.89 -12.04
N TYR A 74 1.74 6.62 -12.44
CA TYR A 74 2.58 5.59 -11.84
C TYR A 74 4.06 5.82 -12.15
N THR A 75 4.38 6.08 -13.43
CA THR A 75 5.75 6.37 -13.85
C THR A 75 6.23 7.71 -13.33
N LYS A 76 5.36 8.74 -13.31
CA LYS A 76 5.70 10.04 -12.75
C LYS A 76 6.07 9.93 -11.28
N VAL A 77 5.18 9.38 -10.45
CA VAL A 77 5.44 9.18 -9.02
C VAL A 77 6.64 8.26 -8.79
N GLY A 78 6.75 7.21 -9.62
CA GLY A 78 7.87 6.28 -9.57
C GLY A 78 9.21 6.97 -9.75
N HIS A 79 9.37 7.76 -10.81
CA HIS A 79 10.65 8.40 -11.13
C HIS A 79 10.95 9.62 -10.27
N GLU A 80 9.95 10.43 -9.93
CA GLU A 80 10.17 11.69 -9.21
C GLU A 80 10.27 11.49 -7.68
N ILE A 81 9.56 10.50 -7.12
CA ILE A 81 9.44 10.33 -5.66
C ILE A 81 10.10 9.04 -5.20
N VAL A 82 9.69 7.89 -5.77
CA VAL A 82 10.04 6.59 -5.20
C VAL A 82 11.45 6.15 -5.58
N ARG A 83 11.79 6.21 -6.85
CA ARG A 83 13.10 5.75 -7.35
C ARG A 83 14.30 6.38 -6.62
N PRO A 84 14.33 7.72 -6.39
CA PRO A 84 15.45 8.32 -5.67
C PRO A 84 15.65 7.77 -4.24
N ALA A 85 14.55 7.45 -3.54
CA ALA A 85 14.61 6.83 -2.21
C ALA A 85 15.14 5.40 -2.28
N LEU A 86 14.65 4.60 -3.25
CA LEU A 86 15.09 3.21 -3.41
C LEU A 86 16.56 3.11 -3.88
N GLU A 87 17.03 4.04 -4.71
CA GLU A 87 18.43 4.07 -5.15
C GLU A 87 19.41 4.28 -3.99
N LYS A 88 19.06 5.13 -3.02
CA LYS A 88 19.86 5.29 -1.79
C LYS A 88 19.97 3.96 -1.04
N TRP A 89 18.87 3.23 -0.92
CA TRP A 89 18.81 1.95 -0.24
C TRP A 89 19.62 0.87 -0.98
N VAL A 90 19.39 0.68 -2.30
CA VAL A 90 20.13 -0.30 -3.11
C VAL A 90 21.62 -0.01 -3.11
N LYS A 91 22.02 1.27 -3.19
CA LYS A 91 23.43 1.67 -3.10
C LYS A 91 24.07 1.27 -1.77
N LYS A 92 23.30 1.32 -0.67
CA LYS A 92 23.79 1.00 0.67
C LYS A 92 23.88 -0.51 0.92
N TYR A 93 22.87 -1.27 0.49
CA TYR A 93 22.71 -2.67 0.85
C TYR A 93 22.98 -3.65 -0.29
N ASN A 94 23.01 -3.18 -1.53
CA ASN A 94 23.17 -3.99 -2.75
C ASN A 94 22.14 -5.12 -2.87
N GLU A 95 20.90 -4.84 -2.48
CA GLU A 95 19.80 -5.80 -2.49
C GLU A 95 18.59 -5.22 -3.21
N THR A 96 17.77 -6.09 -3.80
CA THR A 96 16.48 -5.72 -4.40
C THR A 96 15.51 -5.30 -3.32
N ILE A 97 14.78 -4.21 -3.57
CA ILE A 97 13.72 -3.72 -2.70
C ILE A 97 12.42 -3.54 -3.48
N ILE A 98 11.32 -3.90 -2.85
CA ILE A 98 9.98 -3.71 -3.36
C ILE A 98 9.21 -2.87 -2.35
N VAL A 99 8.55 -1.82 -2.82
CA VAL A 99 7.67 -1.00 -2.00
C VAL A 99 6.27 -0.99 -2.58
N ARG A 100 5.28 -1.07 -1.70
CA ARG A 100 3.86 -0.95 -2.03
C ARG A 100 3.26 0.22 -1.28
N GLY A 101 2.40 0.95 -1.96
CA GLY A 101 1.75 2.11 -1.39
C GLY A 101 0.57 2.57 -2.22
N GLU A 102 -0.02 3.65 -1.78
CA GLU A 102 -1.14 4.30 -2.45
C GLU A 102 -0.69 5.62 -3.07
N ILE A 103 -0.95 5.80 -4.36
CA ILE A 103 -0.78 7.10 -5.02
C ILE A 103 -2.04 7.91 -4.76
N THR A 104 -1.87 9.11 -4.22
CA THR A 104 -2.92 10.08 -3.97
C THR A 104 -2.61 11.41 -4.64
N GLY A 105 -3.55 12.35 -4.64
CA GLY A 105 -3.35 13.68 -5.19
C GLY A 105 -4.25 14.01 -6.36
N HIS A 106 -4.03 15.16 -6.98
CA HIS A 106 -4.89 15.68 -8.03
C HIS A 106 -5.02 14.72 -9.23
N GLY A 107 -6.26 14.49 -9.64
CA GLY A 107 -6.59 13.61 -10.76
C GLY A 107 -6.55 12.10 -10.42
N VAL A 108 -6.36 11.74 -9.15
CA VAL A 108 -6.49 10.37 -8.66
C VAL A 108 -7.86 10.21 -8.02
N ASN A 109 -8.65 9.24 -8.50
CA ASN A 109 -10.00 8.96 -8.03
C ASN A 109 -10.83 10.24 -7.77
N GLY A 110 -11.37 10.82 -8.84
CA GLY A 110 -12.02 12.16 -8.86
C GLY A 110 -13.34 12.28 -8.07
N ASN A 111 -13.50 11.53 -7.01
CA ASN A 111 -14.60 11.57 -6.07
C ASN A 111 -14.64 12.91 -5.32
N LYS A 112 -15.81 13.55 -5.25
CA LYS A 112 -15.98 14.88 -4.63
C LYS A 112 -15.70 14.89 -3.13
N VAL A 113 -15.92 13.76 -2.43
CA VAL A 113 -15.68 13.62 -0.99
C VAL A 113 -14.25 13.19 -0.67
N ASN A 114 -13.47 12.78 -1.68
CA ASN A 114 -12.11 12.32 -1.51
C ASN A 114 -11.16 13.46 -1.17
N LYS A 115 -10.73 13.54 0.09
CA LYS A 115 -9.72 14.51 0.55
C LYS A 115 -8.33 14.20 -0.01
N ASP A 116 -8.05 12.94 -0.30
CA ASP A 116 -6.75 12.46 -0.79
C ASP A 116 -6.53 12.80 -2.27
N SER A 117 -7.59 13.22 -3.01
CA SER A 117 -7.50 13.69 -4.39
C SER A 117 -7.00 15.13 -4.54
N LYS A 118 -6.73 15.81 -3.43
CA LYS A 118 -6.29 17.22 -3.43
C LYS A 118 -4.76 17.31 -3.33
N GLY A 119 -4.21 18.38 -3.93
CA GLY A 119 -2.78 18.65 -3.87
C GLY A 119 -1.92 17.87 -4.86
N PRO A 120 -0.60 17.91 -4.72
CA PRO A 120 0.33 17.22 -5.62
C PRO A 120 0.19 15.70 -5.51
N LEU A 121 0.67 14.99 -6.53
CA LEU A 121 0.78 13.54 -6.46
C LEU A 121 1.75 13.14 -5.35
N LYS A 122 1.34 12.17 -4.55
CA LYS A 122 2.10 11.59 -3.43
C LYS A 122 2.11 10.07 -3.52
N PHE A 123 3.12 9.48 -2.91
CA PHE A 123 3.17 8.05 -2.66
C PHE A 123 3.14 7.81 -1.15
N ASN A 124 2.13 7.09 -0.68
CA ASN A 124 1.95 6.76 0.73
C ASN A 124 2.27 5.28 0.91
N LEU A 125 3.45 5.00 1.44
CA LEU A 125 3.98 3.66 1.66
C LEU A 125 3.14 2.92 2.71
N PHE A 126 2.77 1.66 2.43
CA PHE A 126 2.15 0.78 3.42
C PHE A 126 2.86 -0.58 3.56
N LYS A 127 3.77 -0.94 2.65
CA LYS A 127 4.49 -2.21 2.74
C LYS A 127 5.84 -2.17 2.04
N THR A 128 6.85 -2.78 2.68
CA THR A 128 8.13 -3.12 2.04
C THR A 128 8.26 -4.63 1.94
N ILE A 129 8.88 -5.11 0.87
CA ILE A 129 9.12 -6.53 0.63
C ILE A 129 10.57 -6.68 0.17
N HIS A 130 11.29 -7.56 0.81
CA HIS A 130 12.64 -7.93 0.44
C HIS A 130 12.60 -9.35 -0.12
N PRO A 131 12.85 -9.55 -1.43
CA PRO A 131 13.01 -10.89 -1.97
C PRO A 131 14.30 -11.49 -1.40
N SER A 132 14.19 -12.68 -0.82
CA SER A 132 15.38 -13.42 -0.38
C SER A 132 16.17 -13.91 -1.58
N LYS A 133 17.45 -14.29 -1.34
CA LYS A 133 18.31 -14.91 -2.36
C LYS A 133 17.68 -16.15 -3.00
N ASP A 134 16.72 -16.78 -2.34
CA ASP A 134 16.03 -17.99 -2.78
C ASP A 134 14.66 -17.72 -3.42
N ASN A 135 14.37 -16.48 -3.83
CA ASN A 135 13.04 -16.03 -4.30
C ASN A 135 11.89 -16.24 -3.30
N THR A 136 12.17 -16.58 -2.05
CA THR A 136 11.18 -16.52 -1.01
C THR A 136 10.90 -15.06 -0.70
N ILE A 137 9.66 -14.64 -0.82
CA ILE A 137 9.22 -13.30 -0.43
C ILE A 137 9.29 -13.28 1.09
N TRP A 138 10.29 -12.64 1.66
CA TRP A 138 10.25 -12.28 3.06
C TRP A 138 9.14 -11.24 3.19
N LYS A 139 7.97 -11.70 3.60
CA LYS A 139 7.10 -10.82 4.33
C LYS A 139 7.90 -10.46 5.58
N TRP A 140 8.53 -9.32 5.58
CA TRP A 140 8.81 -8.68 6.85
C TRP A 140 7.43 -8.43 7.44
N GLY A 141 6.99 -9.46 8.17
CA GLY A 141 5.77 -9.39 8.90
C GLY A 141 5.86 -8.10 9.66
N LEU A 142 4.76 -7.45 9.76
CA LEU A 142 4.52 -6.54 10.84
C LEU A 142 4.95 -7.29 12.10
N TYR A 143 6.14 -7.04 12.56
CA TYR A 143 6.36 -7.18 13.97
C TYR A 143 5.53 -6.06 14.56
N GLY A 144 4.30 -6.45 14.99
CA GLY A 144 3.25 -5.60 15.46
C GLY A 144 3.82 -4.38 16.09
N THR A 145 3.69 -3.27 15.45
CA THR A 145 3.78 -1.99 16.11
C THR A 145 4.09 -0.87 15.10
N GLN A 146 3.73 0.35 15.45
CA GLN A 146 4.30 1.58 14.91
C GLN A 146 5.81 1.46 14.58
N GLY A 147 6.53 0.58 15.30
CA GLY A 147 7.93 0.29 15.10
C GLY A 147 8.29 -0.18 13.69
N HIS A 148 7.42 -0.90 12.98
CA HIS A 148 7.75 -1.35 11.62
C HIS A 148 7.74 -0.21 10.61
N PHE A 149 6.78 0.69 10.67
CA PHE A 149 6.73 1.85 9.77
C PHE A 149 7.84 2.85 10.09
N LEU A 150 8.11 3.09 11.37
CA LEU A 150 9.26 3.88 11.82
C LEU A 150 10.57 3.22 11.39
N TRP A 151 10.67 1.90 11.49
CA TRP A 151 11.84 1.17 11.03
C TRP A 151 12.04 1.31 9.51
N CYS A 152 10.99 1.22 8.70
CA CYS A 152 11.09 1.42 7.26
C CYS A 152 11.52 2.85 6.87
N THR A 153 11.02 3.86 7.57
CA THR A 153 11.33 5.26 7.26
C THR A 153 12.64 5.72 7.91
N GLU A 154 12.89 5.38 9.16
CA GLU A 154 14.04 5.84 9.91
C GLU A 154 15.26 4.92 9.78
N VAL A 155 15.07 3.61 9.90
CA VAL A 155 16.18 2.64 9.88
C VAL A 155 16.58 2.30 8.45
N LEU A 156 15.66 2.11 7.53
CA LEU A 156 15.97 1.89 6.11
C LEU A 156 16.33 3.20 5.40
N GLY A 157 16.05 4.35 6.00
CA GLY A 157 16.29 5.65 5.38
C GLY A 157 15.53 5.84 4.07
N LEU A 158 14.39 5.14 3.93
CA LEU A 158 13.47 5.31 2.82
C LEU A 158 12.69 6.60 3.05
N GLU A 159 13.18 7.74 2.72
CA GLU A 159 12.51 9.06 2.87
C GLU A 159 11.17 9.13 2.09
N LEU A 160 10.26 8.17 2.36
CA LEU A 160 8.93 8.07 1.78
C LEU A 160 7.85 8.34 2.83
N GLU A 161 6.84 9.12 2.47
CA GLU A 161 5.65 9.28 3.31
C GLU A 161 4.94 7.92 3.48
N THR A 162 4.43 7.62 4.68
CA THR A 162 3.63 6.43 4.96
C THR A 162 2.14 6.75 4.95
N VAL A 163 1.29 5.72 4.82
CA VAL A 163 -0.13 5.87 5.16
C VAL A 163 -0.26 6.31 6.61
N PRO A 164 -1.26 7.14 6.97
CA PRO A 164 -1.47 7.55 8.36
C PRO A 164 -1.72 6.35 9.27
N ILE A 165 -0.91 6.23 10.32
CA ILE A 165 -1.02 5.18 11.33
C ILE A 165 -1.95 5.70 12.42
N LEU A 166 -3.02 4.95 12.72
CA LEU A 166 -3.97 5.27 13.78
C LEU A 166 -3.55 4.67 15.12
N GLY A 167 -2.73 3.63 15.10
CA GLY A 167 -2.16 2.98 16.26
C GLY A 167 -2.41 1.47 16.32
N GLU A 168 -1.96 0.85 17.42
CA GLU A 168 -2.32 -0.52 17.77
C GLU A 168 -3.62 -0.54 18.56
N MET A 169 -4.56 -1.35 18.13
CA MET A 169 -5.89 -1.43 18.73
C MET A 169 -6.33 -2.87 18.87
N THR A 170 -7.08 -3.16 19.94
CA THR A 170 -7.76 -4.45 20.06
C THR A 170 -8.99 -4.46 19.18
N ILE A 171 -9.05 -5.41 18.26
CA ILE A 171 -10.10 -5.47 17.26
C ILE A 171 -11.33 -6.16 17.85
N THR A 172 -12.43 -5.43 17.91
CA THR A 172 -13.73 -5.93 18.34
C THR A 172 -14.77 -5.72 17.22
N LYS A 173 -15.89 -6.37 17.33
CA LYS A 173 -16.99 -6.16 16.38
C LYS A 173 -17.49 -4.71 16.41
N ASP A 174 -17.60 -4.13 17.60
CA ASP A 174 -18.01 -2.73 17.77
C ASP A 174 -17.01 -1.77 17.11
N PHE A 175 -15.71 -2.05 17.24
CA PHE A 175 -14.67 -1.30 16.56
C PHE A 175 -14.85 -1.32 15.03
N LEU A 176 -15.10 -2.50 14.44
CA LEU A 176 -15.32 -2.63 13.00
C LEU A 176 -16.59 -1.89 12.55
N LEU A 177 -17.68 -2.00 13.32
CA LEU A 177 -18.93 -1.29 13.07
C LEU A 177 -18.78 0.23 13.18
N GLN A 178 -17.95 0.73 14.10
CA GLN A 178 -17.66 2.15 14.24
C GLN A 178 -17.10 2.73 12.94
N PHE A 179 -16.12 2.05 12.32
CA PHE A 179 -15.57 2.51 11.04
C PHE A 179 -16.54 2.34 9.86
N GLN A 180 -17.35 1.31 9.89
CA GLN A 180 -18.40 1.13 8.87
C GLN A 180 -19.44 2.26 8.90
N GLN A 181 -19.75 2.76 10.10
CA GLN A 181 -20.71 3.85 10.33
C GLN A 181 -20.05 5.24 10.36
N ALA A 182 -18.73 5.30 10.19
CA ALA A 182 -18.01 6.56 10.20
C ALA A 182 -18.52 7.52 9.11
N PRO A 183 -18.63 8.83 9.39
CA PRO A 183 -19.03 9.80 8.41
C PRO A 183 -18.02 9.91 7.28
N LYS A 184 -18.48 10.26 6.08
CA LYS A 184 -17.62 10.39 4.88
C LYS A 184 -16.47 11.37 5.04
N GLU A 185 -16.61 12.32 5.94
CA GLU A 185 -15.57 13.30 6.28
C GLU A 185 -14.35 12.67 6.93
N ASP A 186 -14.47 11.48 7.54
CA ASP A 186 -13.37 10.73 8.14
C ASP A 186 -12.57 9.92 7.12
N GLY A 187 -13.09 9.81 5.89
CA GLY A 187 -12.42 9.14 4.78
C GLY A 187 -12.99 7.78 4.43
N GLU A 188 -12.26 7.02 3.62
CA GLU A 188 -12.73 5.76 3.03
C GLU A 188 -12.88 4.63 4.06
N GLY A 189 -12.17 4.70 5.19
CA GLY A 189 -12.14 3.68 6.22
C GLY A 189 -10.73 3.36 6.72
N VAL A 190 -10.54 2.14 7.18
CA VAL A 190 -9.25 1.69 7.73
C VAL A 190 -8.81 0.34 7.15
N VAL A 191 -7.51 0.09 7.21
CA VAL A 191 -6.88 -1.21 7.00
C VAL A 191 -6.37 -1.70 8.35
N ILE A 192 -6.64 -2.96 8.64
CA ILE A 192 -6.32 -3.63 9.90
C ILE A 192 -5.36 -4.76 9.54
N GLU A 193 -4.19 -4.77 10.16
CA GLU A 193 -3.17 -5.78 9.91
C GLU A 193 -2.69 -6.39 11.23
N PHE A 194 -2.77 -7.72 11.34
CA PHE A 194 -2.38 -8.50 12.51
C PHE A 194 -0.93 -8.97 12.42
N GLU A 195 -0.38 -9.39 13.55
CA GLU A 195 1.02 -9.83 13.66
C GLU A 195 1.35 -11.02 12.75
N ASP A 196 0.38 -11.91 12.51
CA ASP A 196 0.54 -13.08 11.62
C ASP A 196 0.51 -12.70 10.12
N GLY A 197 0.29 -11.41 9.80
CA GLY A 197 0.16 -10.88 8.46
C GLY A 197 -1.24 -11.00 7.86
N THR A 198 -2.21 -11.51 8.61
CA THR A 198 -3.63 -11.43 8.26
C THR A 198 -4.04 -9.98 8.20
N HIS A 199 -4.75 -9.59 7.18
CA HIS A 199 -5.21 -8.21 7.00
C HIS A 199 -6.57 -8.15 6.34
N TYR A 200 -7.36 -7.18 6.74
CA TYR A 200 -8.63 -6.84 6.12
C TYR A 200 -8.95 -5.36 6.28
N LYS A 201 -10.00 -4.90 5.61
CA LYS A 201 -10.43 -3.51 5.66
C LYS A 201 -11.82 -3.36 6.25
N ALA A 202 -12.05 -2.23 6.93
CA ALA A 202 -13.37 -1.76 7.31
C ALA A 202 -13.66 -0.45 6.58
N LYS A 203 -14.72 -0.44 5.76
CA LYS A 203 -15.06 0.69 4.90
C LYS A 203 -16.20 1.51 5.48
N SER A 204 -16.13 2.83 5.34
CA SER A 204 -17.25 3.71 5.65
C SER A 204 -18.39 3.55 4.61
N MET A 205 -19.57 3.20 5.06
CA MET A 205 -20.75 3.08 4.19
C MET A 205 -21.21 4.45 3.67
N ASP A 206 -21.13 5.49 4.52
CA ASP A 206 -21.47 6.86 4.13
C ASP A 206 -20.53 7.39 3.04
N TYR A 207 -19.24 7.08 3.13
CA TYR A 207 -18.26 7.44 2.09
C TYR A 207 -18.65 6.85 0.74
N TYR A 208 -18.95 5.55 0.69
CA TYR A 208 -19.30 4.86 -0.54
C TYR A 208 -20.70 5.20 -1.09
N SER A 209 -21.63 5.64 -0.25
CA SER A 209 -22.97 6.10 -0.68
C SER A 209 -22.94 7.45 -1.40
N ASN A 210 -21.81 8.16 -1.36
CA ASN A 210 -21.61 9.49 -1.94
C ASN A 210 -20.63 9.53 -3.12
N ILE A 211 -20.28 8.36 -3.67
CA ILE A 211 -19.41 8.23 -4.86
C ILE A 211 -20.21 8.28 -6.15
#